data_e2b6b255711976541740ca78c9e908cb
#
_entry.id   e2b6b255711976541740ca78c9e908cb
#
_cell.length_a   1.000
_cell.length_b   1.000
_cell.length_c   1.000
_cell.angle_alpha   90.00
_cell.angle_beta   90.00
_cell.angle_gamma   90.00
#
_symmetry.space_group_name_H-M   'P 1'
#
loop_
_entity.id
_entity.type
_entity.pdbx_description
1 polymer ?
#
loop_
_entity_poly.entity_id
_entity_poly.type
_entity_poly.pdbx_seq_one_letter_code
_entity_poly.pdbx_strand_id
1 'polypeptide(L)'
;AKHQDIRAVGIMLKESVGLGLATPPGLSGFVGGRPKPSPIVRLFSFLIDKDQVNVTIDNGSSKNEIKIPPSEEFDLNSIEQTTAPDFEDANEKFVDVPLIKVAYGRSGDKGNKANIGIISRDPKFYPAICNFLDEKVVKDCFADFLEGSVERYFLPGSNSINFILNDVLGGGGPASLR
;
A
#
# COMPACT_ATOMS: atom_id res chain seq x y z
N ALA A 1 0.23 7.03 -19.49
CA ALA A 1 -0.18 8.40 -19.83
C ALA A 1 -1.69 8.56 -19.60
N LYS A 2 -2.13 9.75 -19.16
CA LYS A 2 -3.56 10.07 -19.06
C LYS A 2 -3.85 11.40 -19.75
N HIS A 3 -5.06 11.54 -20.30
CA HIS A 3 -5.55 12.73 -20.93
C HIS A 3 -7.08 12.82 -20.80
N GLN A 4 -7.63 14.04 -20.79
CA GLN A 4 -9.07 14.24 -20.71
C GLN A 4 -9.81 13.87 -22.02
N ASP A 5 -9.14 14.02 -23.16
CA ASP A 5 -9.68 13.65 -24.48
C ASP A 5 -9.18 12.25 -24.86
N ILE A 6 -10.10 11.31 -25.02
CA ILE A 6 -9.82 9.93 -25.43
C ILE A 6 -9.12 9.86 -26.82
N ARG A 7 -9.38 10.84 -27.70
CA ARG A 7 -8.73 10.89 -29.02
C ARG A 7 -7.25 11.17 -28.92
N ALA A 8 -6.85 12.03 -27.96
CA ALA A 8 -5.43 12.32 -27.73
C ALA A 8 -4.69 11.07 -27.21
N VAL A 9 -5.33 10.28 -26.34
CA VAL A 9 -4.78 8.99 -25.89
C VAL A 9 -4.66 8.03 -27.07
N GLY A 10 -5.67 7.99 -27.97
CA GLY A 10 -5.66 7.17 -29.17
C GLY A 10 -4.51 7.53 -30.13
N ILE A 11 -4.23 8.81 -30.32
CA ILE A 11 -3.09 9.30 -31.11
C ILE A 11 -1.77 8.83 -30.49
N MET A 12 -1.58 9.06 -29.20
CA MET A 12 -0.38 8.63 -28.47
C MET A 12 -0.15 7.12 -28.62
N LEU A 13 -1.20 6.32 -28.44
CA LEU A 13 -1.10 4.85 -28.60
C LEU A 13 -0.74 4.43 -30.01
N LYS A 14 -1.24 5.15 -31.04
CA LYS A 14 -0.90 4.89 -32.41
C LYS A 14 0.57 5.21 -32.71
N GLU A 15 1.04 6.36 -32.29
CA GLU A 15 2.43 6.80 -32.49
C GLU A 15 3.44 5.96 -31.70
N SER A 16 3.07 5.45 -30.51
CA SER A 16 3.94 4.60 -29.69
C SER A 16 4.29 3.25 -30.31
N VAL A 17 3.53 2.77 -31.29
CA VAL A 17 3.82 1.52 -32.00
C VAL A 17 5.16 1.60 -32.75
N GLY A 18 5.46 2.76 -33.34
CA GLY A 18 6.73 3.01 -34.02
C GLY A 18 7.93 2.98 -33.08
N LEU A 19 7.75 3.41 -31.83
CA LEU A 19 8.80 3.37 -30.82
C LEU A 19 9.24 1.93 -30.47
N GLY A 20 8.31 0.98 -30.50
CA GLY A 20 8.62 -0.43 -30.25
C GLY A 20 9.62 -1.02 -31.27
N LEU A 21 9.63 -0.50 -32.48
CA LEU A 21 10.57 -0.91 -33.57
C LEU A 21 11.89 -0.11 -33.51
N ALA A 22 11.87 1.08 -32.92
CA ALA A 22 13.01 1.99 -32.85
C ALA A 22 13.85 1.85 -31.55
N THR A 23 13.42 1.01 -30.62
CA THR A 23 14.09 0.78 -29.33
C THR A 23 15.21 -0.25 -29.45
N PRO A 24 16.19 -0.27 -28.50
CA PRO A 24 17.29 -1.21 -28.52
C PRO A 24 16.83 -2.68 -28.57
N PRO A 25 17.67 -3.58 -29.10
CA PRO A 25 17.40 -5.01 -29.09
C PRO A 25 17.13 -5.54 -27.68
N GLY A 26 16.19 -6.47 -27.54
CA GLY A 26 15.81 -7.05 -26.25
C GLY A 26 14.51 -6.50 -25.67
N LEU A 27 13.86 -5.55 -26.30
CA LEU A 27 12.50 -5.15 -25.91
C LEU A 27 11.57 -6.36 -26.09
N SER A 28 10.93 -6.77 -25.01
CA SER A 28 9.90 -7.81 -25.00
C SER A 28 8.59 -7.26 -24.43
N GLY A 29 7.46 -7.70 -24.96
CA GLY A 29 6.14 -7.33 -24.48
C GLY A 29 5.26 -8.56 -24.34
N PHE A 30 4.53 -8.63 -23.25
CA PHE A 30 3.55 -9.70 -22.97
C PHE A 30 2.12 -9.26 -23.28
N VAL A 31 1.95 -8.25 -24.13
CA VAL A 31 0.63 -7.65 -24.39
C VAL A 31 -0.03 -8.37 -25.56
N GLY A 32 -1.16 -9.00 -25.29
CA GLY A 32 -1.93 -9.78 -26.28
C GLY A 32 -2.74 -8.96 -27.29
N GLY A 33 -2.28 -7.77 -27.70
CA GLY A 33 -2.97 -6.93 -28.67
C GLY A 33 -2.64 -5.45 -28.57
N ARG A 34 -3.25 -4.64 -29.43
CA ARG A 34 -3.08 -3.18 -29.38
C ARG A 34 -3.73 -2.62 -28.11
N PRO A 35 -3.01 -1.84 -27.32
CA PRO A 35 -3.60 -1.20 -26.16
C PRO A 35 -4.72 -0.24 -26.60
N LYS A 36 -5.78 -0.17 -25.80
CA LYS A 36 -6.92 0.72 -26.02
C LYS A 36 -7.02 1.74 -24.90
N PRO A 37 -7.50 2.95 -25.18
CA PRO A 37 -7.82 3.89 -24.11
C PRO A 37 -8.86 3.28 -23.16
N SER A 38 -8.64 3.44 -21.86
CA SER A 38 -9.59 3.03 -20.83
C SER A 38 -9.89 4.20 -19.88
N PRO A 39 -11.09 4.28 -19.32
CA PRO A 39 -11.39 5.28 -18.32
C PRO A 39 -10.54 5.07 -17.06
N ILE A 40 -10.15 6.17 -16.43
CA ILE A 40 -9.52 6.13 -15.10
C ILE A 40 -10.63 6.06 -14.07
N VAL A 41 -10.62 5.01 -13.26
CA VAL A 41 -11.55 4.83 -12.16
C VAL A 41 -10.89 5.36 -10.87
N ARG A 42 -11.57 6.29 -10.20
CA ARG A 42 -11.16 6.77 -8.88
C ARG A 42 -11.97 6.10 -7.80
N LEU A 43 -11.30 5.64 -6.77
CA LEU A 43 -11.96 5.16 -5.57
C LEU A 43 -12.45 6.38 -4.77
N PHE A 44 -13.71 6.35 -4.38
CA PHE A 44 -14.31 7.29 -3.45
C PHE A 44 -14.83 6.49 -2.24
N SER A 45 -14.28 6.75 -1.07
CA SER A 45 -14.66 6.08 0.18
C SER A 45 -15.45 7.04 1.06
N PHE A 46 -16.52 6.55 1.66
CA PHE A 46 -17.32 7.30 2.62
C PHE A 46 -17.81 6.36 3.73
N LEU A 47 -18.16 6.93 4.86
CA LEU A 47 -18.76 6.20 5.97
C LEU A 47 -20.27 6.20 5.79
N ILE A 48 -20.90 5.07 6.10
CA ILE A 48 -22.34 4.90 6.11
C ILE A 48 -22.73 4.18 7.41
N ASP A 49 -23.87 4.54 7.97
CA ASP A 49 -24.36 3.88 9.17
C ASP A 49 -24.67 2.41 8.88
N LYS A 50 -24.32 1.54 9.83
CA LYS A 50 -24.47 0.09 9.66
C LYS A 50 -25.92 -0.35 9.47
N ASP A 51 -26.90 0.38 10.02
CA ASP A 51 -28.33 0.11 9.89
C ASP A 51 -28.87 0.38 8.48
N GLN A 52 -28.11 1.14 7.66
CA GLN A 52 -28.45 1.39 6.25
C GLN A 52 -27.94 0.28 5.31
N VAL A 53 -27.20 -0.70 5.84
CA VAL A 53 -26.64 -1.81 5.07
C VAL A 53 -27.37 -3.11 5.40
N ASN A 54 -28.14 -3.64 4.45
CA ASN A 54 -28.77 -4.95 4.61
C ASN A 54 -27.72 -6.05 4.46
N VAL A 55 -27.55 -6.84 5.52
CA VAL A 55 -26.64 -8.00 5.52
C VAL A 55 -27.46 -9.27 5.42
N THR A 56 -27.14 -10.10 4.44
CA THR A 56 -27.79 -11.40 4.23
C THR A 56 -26.74 -12.51 4.24
N ILE A 57 -27.08 -13.64 4.87
CA ILE A 57 -26.35 -14.89 4.71
C ILE A 57 -27.03 -15.70 3.62
N ASP A 58 -26.27 -16.02 2.58
CA ASP A 58 -26.65 -16.92 1.51
C ASP A 58 -25.85 -18.22 1.63
N ASN A 59 -26.52 -19.32 1.94
CA ASN A 59 -25.91 -20.64 2.06
C ASN A 59 -26.11 -21.51 0.80
N GLY A 60 -26.54 -20.89 -0.30
CA GLY A 60 -26.84 -21.56 -1.56
C GLY A 60 -28.24 -22.19 -1.64
N SER A 61 -28.89 -22.45 -0.50
CA SER A 61 -30.25 -23.01 -0.43
C SER A 61 -31.27 -22.01 0.13
N SER A 62 -30.83 -21.07 0.94
CA SER A 62 -31.68 -20.03 1.54
C SER A 62 -30.89 -18.74 1.74
N LYS A 63 -31.62 -17.62 1.75
CA LYS A 63 -31.08 -16.29 2.09
C LYS A 63 -31.80 -15.81 3.35
N ASN A 64 -31.03 -15.54 4.38
CA ASN A 64 -31.53 -15.03 5.66
C ASN A 64 -30.94 -13.66 5.93
N GLU A 65 -31.81 -12.68 6.18
CA GLU A 65 -31.41 -11.34 6.58
C GLU A 65 -30.97 -11.36 8.04
N ILE A 66 -29.86 -10.72 8.34
CA ILE A 66 -29.34 -10.56 9.69
C ILE A 66 -29.52 -9.11 10.12
N LYS A 67 -30.18 -8.91 11.25
CA LYS A 67 -30.18 -7.62 11.92
C LYS A 67 -28.84 -7.39 12.59
N ILE A 68 -28.11 -6.38 12.14
CA ILE A 68 -26.91 -5.92 12.81
C ILE A 68 -27.34 -5.18 14.08
N PRO A 69 -26.84 -5.55 15.28
CA PRO A 69 -27.15 -4.79 16.48
C PRO A 69 -26.58 -3.37 16.35
N PRO A 70 -27.21 -2.35 16.98
CA PRO A 70 -26.66 -1.02 17.02
C PRO A 70 -25.25 -1.07 17.59
N SER A 71 -24.32 -0.36 16.95
CA SER A 71 -22.96 -0.26 17.45
C SER A 71 -22.93 0.65 18.67
N GLU A 72 -22.30 0.22 19.73
CA GLU A 72 -21.88 1.12 20.80
C GLU A 72 -20.81 2.08 20.27
N GLU A 73 -20.76 3.30 20.81
CA GLU A 73 -19.67 4.23 20.51
C GLU A 73 -18.35 3.58 20.90
N PHE A 74 -17.45 3.47 19.93
CA PHE A 74 -16.12 2.93 20.16
C PHE A 74 -15.19 4.08 20.57
N ASP A 75 -14.61 4.01 21.78
CA ASP A 75 -13.60 4.96 22.23
C ASP A 75 -12.25 4.62 21.58
N LEU A 76 -11.82 5.44 20.62
CA LEU A 76 -10.52 5.31 19.96
C LEU A 76 -9.35 5.41 20.96
N ASN A 77 -9.53 6.09 22.11
CA ASN A 77 -8.49 6.19 23.13
C ASN A 77 -8.34 4.90 23.94
N SER A 78 -9.31 3.97 23.84
CA SER A 78 -9.21 2.66 24.50
C SER A 78 -8.27 1.70 23.76
N ILE A 79 -7.79 2.05 22.56
CA ILE A 79 -6.83 1.24 21.81
C ILE A 79 -5.46 1.37 22.47
N GLU A 80 -4.99 0.28 23.07
CA GLU A 80 -3.62 0.20 23.56
C GLU A 80 -2.64 0.29 22.38
N GLN A 81 -1.81 1.33 22.39
CA GLN A 81 -0.77 1.49 21.39
C GLN A 81 0.47 0.70 21.78
N THR A 82 0.85 -0.23 20.95
CA THR A 82 2.11 -0.96 21.11
C THR A 82 3.29 -0.02 20.85
N THR A 83 4.31 -0.12 21.71
CA THR A 83 5.56 0.64 21.60
C THR A 83 6.65 -0.19 20.96
N ALA A 84 7.69 0.49 20.46
CA ALA A 84 8.90 -0.19 20.02
C ALA A 84 9.53 -0.96 21.21
N PRO A 85 10.16 -2.12 20.95
CA PRO A 85 10.98 -2.77 21.96
C PRO A 85 12.21 -1.92 22.27
N ASP A 86 12.73 -2.04 23.47
CA ASP A 86 13.99 -1.40 23.85
C ASP A 86 15.11 -1.88 22.92
N PHE A 87 15.91 -0.93 22.47
CA PHE A 87 17.12 -1.19 21.71
C PHE A 87 18.33 -0.75 22.53
N GLU A 88 19.09 -1.73 22.99
CA GLU A 88 20.34 -1.47 23.69
C GLU A 88 21.49 -1.42 22.67
N ASP A 89 22.13 -0.24 22.57
CA ASP A 89 23.38 -0.09 21.85
C ASP A 89 24.52 -0.64 22.72
N ALA A 90 24.75 -1.92 22.63
CA ALA A 90 25.69 -2.65 23.49
C ALA A 90 27.16 -2.37 23.15
N ASN A 91 27.55 -1.18 22.65
CA ASN A 91 28.89 -0.84 22.17
C ASN A 91 29.46 -1.82 21.12
N GLU A 92 28.61 -2.56 20.46
CA GLU A 92 28.99 -3.45 19.37
C GLU A 92 29.24 -2.66 18.09
N LYS A 93 30.16 -3.14 17.30
CA LYS A 93 30.41 -2.56 15.97
C LYS A 93 29.28 -2.94 15.04
N PHE A 94 28.38 -1.99 14.79
CA PHE A 94 27.35 -2.14 13.75
C PHE A 94 28.00 -2.11 12.36
N VAL A 95 27.41 -2.84 11.45
CA VAL A 95 27.77 -2.82 10.03
C VAL A 95 26.53 -2.52 9.20
N ASP A 96 26.70 -1.70 8.19
CA ASP A 96 25.63 -1.42 7.25
C ASP A 96 25.32 -2.64 6.39
N VAL A 97 24.08 -3.07 6.40
CA VAL A 97 23.61 -4.18 5.57
C VAL A 97 22.32 -3.79 4.85
N PRO A 98 22.11 -4.26 3.63
CA PRO A 98 20.83 -4.07 2.95
C PRO A 98 19.67 -4.66 3.78
N LEU A 99 18.57 -3.92 3.94
CA LEU A 99 17.41 -4.33 4.74
C LEU A 99 16.92 -5.75 4.40
N ILE A 100 16.97 -6.13 3.13
CA ILE A 100 16.58 -7.47 2.67
C ILE A 100 17.37 -8.62 3.32
N LYS A 101 18.55 -8.35 3.88
CA LYS A 101 19.35 -9.36 4.59
C LYS A 101 18.80 -9.66 5.99
N VAL A 102 18.12 -8.70 6.62
CA VAL A 102 17.63 -8.77 7.99
C VAL A 102 16.10 -8.80 8.08
N ALA A 103 15.39 -8.44 7.01
CA ALA A 103 13.93 -8.42 6.97
C ALA A 103 13.36 -8.88 5.63
N TYR A 104 12.08 -9.24 5.67
CA TYR A 104 11.21 -9.36 4.50
C TYR A 104 10.33 -8.11 4.42
N GLY A 105 10.10 -7.61 3.22
CA GLY A 105 9.20 -6.50 2.96
C GLY A 105 8.05 -6.92 2.06
N ARG A 106 6.85 -6.41 2.35
CA ARG A 106 5.69 -6.53 1.49
C ARG A 106 4.87 -5.26 1.51
N SER A 107 4.49 -4.79 0.35
CA SER A 107 3.58 -3.65 0.20
C SER A 107 2.21 -4.09 -0.31
N GLY A 108 1.22 -3.22 -0.10
CA GLY A 108 -0.12 -3.35 -0.65
C GLY A 108 -0.79 -1.98 -0.80
N ASP A 109 -1.63 -1.85 -1.82
CA ASP A 109 -2.44 -0.67 -2.03
C ASP A 109 -3.71 -0.69 -1.16
N LYS A 110 -4.11 0.48 -0.66
CA LYS A 110 -5.30 0.70 0.16
C LYS A 110 -5.94 2.04 -0.22
N GLY A 111 -6.64 2.09 -1.34
CA GLY A 111 -7.15 3.35 -1.90
C GLY A 111 -6.00 4.26 -2.34
N ASN A 112 -5.97 5.51 -1.84
CA ASN A 112 -4.83 6.42 -2.09
C ASN A 112 -3.67 6.22 -1.12
N LYS A 113 -3.74 5.21 -0.24
CA LYS A 113 -2.70 4.85 0.71
C LYS A 113 -2.01 3.57 0.27
N ALA A 114 -0.78 3.39 0.71
CA ALA A 114 -0.10 2.10 0.65
C ALA A 114 0.32 1.67 2.05
N ASN A 115 0.32 0.37 2.31
CA ASN A 115 0.97 -0.17 3.49
C ASN A 115 2.24 -0.91 3.10
N ILE A 116 3.23 -0.87 3.99
CA ILE A 116 4.48 -1.61 3.86
C ILE A 116 4.72 -2.37 5.17
N GLY A 117 4.57 -3.69 5.10
CA GLY A 117 4.94 -4.57 6.21
C GLY A 117 6.40 -4.96 6.11
N ILE A 118 7.13 -4.84 7.22
CA ILE A 118 8.53 -5.25 7.37
C ILE A 118 8.58 -6.30 8.49
N ILE A 119 8.96 -7.52 8.16
CA ILE A 119 9.03 -8.65 9.09
C ILE A 119 10.50 -9.03 9.27
N SER A 120 11.00 -9.04 10.49
CA SER A 120 12.39 -9.44 10.74
C SER A 120 12.61 -10.92 10.39
N ARG A 121 13.76 -11.22 9.78
CA ARG A 121 14.15 -12.61 9.45
C ARG A 121 14.54 -13.43 10.68
N ASP A 122 14.97 -12.75 11.73
CA ASP A 122 15.30 -13.33 13.03
C ASP A 122 14.80 -12.34 14.10
N PRO A 123 14.12 -12.81 15.16
CA PRO A 123 13.62 -11.94 16.23
C PRO A 123 14.66 -11.00 16.81
N LYS A 124 15.93 -11.39 16.87
CA LYS A 124 17.03 -10.54 17.36
C LYS A 124 17.24 -9.26 16.57
N PHE A 125 16.83 -9.21 15.29
CA PHE A 125 16.94 -8.01 14.45
C PHE A 125 15.79 -7.03 14.67
N TYR A 126 14.67 -7.49 15.28
CA TYR A 126 13.47 -6.68 15.41
C TYR A 126 13.70 -5.35 16.16
N PRO A 127 14.38 -5.32 17.34
CA PRO A 127 14.66 -4.07 18.04
C PRO A 127 15.49 -3.09 17.20
N ALA A 128 16.52 -3.58 16.52
CA ALA A 128 17.35 -2.75 15.65
C ALA A 128 16.54 -2.20 14.47
N ILE A 129 15.72 -3.02 13.83
CA ILE A 129 14.85 -2.58 12.73
C ILE A 129 13.88 -1.49 13.24
N CYS A 130 13.28 -1.67 14.42
CA CYS A 130 12.40 -0.67 15.03
C CYS A 130 13.12 0.66 15.32
N ASN A 131 14.38 0.60 15.72
CA ASN A 131 15.17 1.78 16.05
C ASN A 131 15.65 2.55 14.81
N PHE A 132 16.13 1.84 13.79
CA PHE A 132 16.77 2.48 12.62
C PHE A 132 15.81 2.74 11.46
N LEU A 133 14.68 2.04 11.38
CA LEU A 133 13.69 2.23 10.33
C LEU A 133 12.49 3.01 10.88
N ASP A 134 12.62 4.32 10.89
CA ASP A 134 11.57 5.23 11.35
C ASP A 134 10.72 5.79 10.19
N GLU A 135 9.73 6.59 10.53
CA GLU A 135 8.81 7.24 9.60
C GLU A 135 9.56 8.19 8.66
N LYS A 136 10.61 8.83 9.16
CA LYS A 136 11.42 9.77 8.39
C LYS A 136 12.22 9.05 7.31
N VAL A 137 12.87 7.95 7.66
CA VAL A 137 13.62 7.12 6.70
C VAL A 137 12.70 6.62 5.59
N VAL A 138 11.51 6.13 5.93
CA VAL A 138 10.53 5.69 4.93
C VAL A 138 10.04 6.87 4.09
N LYS A 139 9.75 8.02 4.69
CA LYS A 139 9.34 9.21 3.98
C LYS A 139 10.40 9.67 2.96
N ASP A 140 11.65 9.68 3.38
CA ASP A 140 12.78 10.08 2.52
C ASP A 140 12.95 9.10 1.33
N CYS A 141 12.76 7.80 1.55
CA CYS A 141 12.79 6.80 0.47
C CYS A 141 11.69 6.99 -0.59
N PHE A 142 10.55 7.55 -0.23
CA PHE A 142 9.42 7.75 -1.13
C PHE A 142 9.15 9.22 -1.46
N ALA A 143 10.11 10.11 -1.20
CA ALA A 143 9.95 11.56 -1.33
C ALA A 143 9.48 12.02 -2.72
N ASP A 144 9.84 11.31 -3.78
CA ASP A 144 9.51 11.70 -5.16
C ASP A 144 7.99 11.64 -5.46
N PHE A 145 7.21 10.92 -4.66
CA PHE A 145 5.79 10.73 -4.94
C PHE A 145 4.90 10.58 -3.70
N LEU A 146 5.44 10.64 -2.50
CA LEU A 146 4.66 10.67 -1.26
C LEU A 146 4.25 12.11 -0.95
N GLU A 147 2.95 12.38 -1.06
CA GLU A 147 2.37 13.71 -0.81
C GLU A 147 1.90 13.87 0.64
N GLY A 148 1.64 12.76 1.34
CA GLY A 148 1.11 12.74 2.70
C GLY A 148 2.14 12.41 3.78
N SER A 149 1.64 11.87 4.88
CA SER A 149 2.41 11.43 6.04
C SER A 149 2.72 9.94 5.99
N VAL A 150 3.72 9.54 6.78
CA VAL A 150 3.99 8.15 7.11
C VAL A 150 3.57 7.91 8.56
N GLU A 151 2.86 6.84 8.82
CA GLU A 151 2.51 6.34 10.15
C GLU A 151 3.16 4.98 10.35
N ARG A 152 3.57 4.68 11.57
CA ARG A 152 4.25 3.42 11.91
C ARG A 152 3.53 2.70 13.04
N TYR A 153 3.35 1.41 12.86
CA TYR A 153 2.69 0.53 13.82
C TYR A 153 3.58 -0.67 14.13
N PHE A 154 3.81 -0.92 15.42
CA PHE A 154 4.61 -2.04 15.88
C PHE A 154 3.72 -3.27 16.11
N LEU A 155 4.21 -4.42 15.66
CA LEU A 155 3.52 -5.71 15.73
C LEU A 155 4.45 -6.73 16.40
N PRO A 156 4.66 -6.63 17.72
CA PRO A 156 5.66 -7.43 18.45
C PRO A 156 5.37 -8.93 18.37
N GLY A 157 4.10 -9.34 18.32
CA GLY A 157 3.73 -10.74 18.21
C GLY A 157 4.22 -11.44 16.92
N SER A 158 4.58 -10.67 15.90
CA SER A 158 5.15 -11.16 14.63
C SER A 158 6.54 -10.60 14.33
N ASN A 159 7.16 -9.89 15.29
CA ASN A 159 8.43 -9.19 15.12
C ASN A 159 8.46 -8.36 13.82
N SER A 160 7.43 -7.54 13.65
CA SER A 160 7.23 -6.76 12.44
C SER A 160 6.77 -5.33 12.69
N ILE A 161 6.95 -4.49 11.70
CA ILE A 161 6.46 -3.12 11.64
C ILE A 161 5.54 -3.00 10.43
N ASN A 162 4.45 -2.25 10.54
CA ASN A 162 3.66 -1.85 9.40
C ASN A 162 3.69 -0.33 9.26
N PHE A 163 4.06 0.14 8.09
CA PHE A 163 3.98 1.54 7.72
C PHE A 163 2.74 1.80 6.88
N ILE A 164 2.06 2.90 7.13
CA ILE A 164 1.00 3.44 6.29
C ILE A 164 1.52 4.73 5.65
N LEU A 165 1.55 4.73 4.33
CA LEU A 165 1.93 5.89 3.53
C LEU A 165 0.64 6.54 3.02
N ASN A 166 0.35 7.72 3.50
CA ASN A 166 -0.84 8.47 3.10
C ASN A 166 -0.57 9.23 1.78
N ASP A 167 -1.56 9.31 0.92
CA ASP A 167 -1.52 10.05 -0.35
C ASP A 167 -0.31 9.71 -1.25
N VAL A 168 0.03 8.41 -1.33
CA VAL A 168 1.19 7.93 -2.07
C VAL A 168 0.85 7.42 -3.48
N LEU A 169 -0.44 7.12 -3.76
CA LEU A 169 -0.84 6.47 -5.01
C LEU A 169 -1.47 7.42 -6.05
N GLY A 170 -1.48 8.74 -5.80
CA GLY A 170 -1.95 9.72 -6.77
C GLY A 170 -3.44 9.60 -7.12
N GLY A 171 -4.27 9.27 -6.14
CA GLY A 171 -5.73 9.18 -6.26
C GLY A 171 -6.31 7.77 -6.21
N GLY A 172 -5.51 6.80 -5.77
CA GLY A 172 -5.90 5.40 -5.59
C GLY A 172 -5.26 4.44 -6.59
N GLY A 173 -5.10 3.17 -6.20
CA GLY A 173 -4.42 2.15 -7.00
C GLY A 173 -4.90 2.08 -8.46
N PRO A 174 -6.22 1.99 -8.75
CA PRO A 174 -6.71 1.96 -10.15
C PRO A 174 -6.47 3.25 -10.95
N ALA A 175 -6.26 4.39 -10.28
CA ALA A 175 -5.99 5.68 -10.90
C ALA A 175 -4.51 6.06 -10.89
N SER A 176 -3.69 5.28 -10.18
CA SER A 176 -2.26 5.53 -10.06
C SER A 176 -1.53 5.37 -11.38
N LEU A 177 -0.57 6.26 -11.61
CA LEU A 177 0.39 6.18 -12.71
C LEU A 177 1.82 5.94 -12.18
N ARG A 178 1.91 5.59 -10.91
CA ARG A 178 3.17 5.39 -10.18
C ARG A 178 3.42 3.91 -9.92
#